data_b9788f428954e0b2a455349bf14f476b
#
_entry.id   b9788f428954e0b2a455349bf14f476b
#
_cell.length_a   1.000
_cell.length_b   1.000
_cell.length_c   1.000
_cell.angle_alpha   90.00
_cell.angle_beta   90.00
_cell.angle_gamma   90.00
#
_symmetry.space_group_name_H-M   'P 1'
#
loop_
_entity.id
_entity.type
_entity.pdbx_description
1 polymer ?
#
loop_
_entity_poly.entity_id
_entity_poly.type
_entity_poly.pdbx_seq_one_letter_code
_entity_poly.pdbx_strand_id
1 'polypeptide(L)'
;MNNIVSKRIKQTPPSFIRGILKAAESEDVISFAGGLPNPISFPQEALKESMDRVVTDYGSRVFQYSTTAGLLSLREYIAEKYRNQYQLEVEPDDIIITTGSQQALDLIGKVLIDEGDNIIMEEPGYLGAIQAFSQYQPHFCGVTLLEDGPDISQLEEVLKQGNVKFAYVVPNFQNPTGLTYSEEKRKAVLDLVRKYHCILVEDDPYGELSFSGKVNGYISKDGLEESILLGTFSKTVTPGMRLGFMIIKDEKLRKYINTAKEAADLHSNIFSQYCLWDYVIHNDLQKHIQKIRELYKEQCQTMIKAMETYFPAEVTFTRPDGGMFIWATLPEGQSAKDLFDKAIKKKVAFVPGDPFYTDGRAANTMRLNYTNASKEMIEEGIRRIGNLF
;
A
#
# COMPACT_ATOMS: atom_id res chain seq x y z
N MET A 1 17.49 -23.24 -22.52
CA MET A 1 17.22 -22.05 -21.69
C MET A 1 16.61 -22.35 -20.30
N ASN A 2 15.98 -23.52 -20.07
CA ASN A 2 15.30 -23.80 -18.79
C ASN A 2 16.19 -23.83 -17.52
N ASN A 3 17.51 -23.94 -17.64
CA ASN A 3 18.43 -24.00 -16.50
C ASN A 3 19.16 -22.69 -16.17
N ILE A 4 18.89 -21.59 -16.89
CA ILE A 4 19.58 -20.31 -16.69
C ILE A 4 18.85 -19.45 -15.63
N VAL A 5 17.53 -19.61 -15.50
CA VAL A 5 16.68 -18.82 -14.62
C VAL A 5 16.64 -19.42 -13.22
N SER A 6 16.79 -18.60 -12.17
CA SER A 6 16.76 -19.06 -10.78
C SER A 6 15.41 -19.71 -10.42
N LYS A 7 15.43 -20.65 -9.46
CA LYS A 7 14.19 -21.30 -8.96
C LYS A 7 13.19 -20.26 -8.45
N ARG A 8 13.65 -19.32 -7.63
CA ARG A 8 12.82 -18.30 -7.00
C ARG A 8 12.03 -17.46 -8.02
N ILE A 9 12.66 -16.98 -9.11
CA ILE A 9 11.93 -16.15 -10.09
C ILE A 9 10.96 -16.96 -10.95
N LYS A 10 11.23 -18.28 -11.15
CA LYS A 10 10.28 -19.16 -11.84
C LYS A 10 8.98 -19.36 -11.06
N GLN A 11 9.05 -19.28 -9.74
CA GLN A 11 7.91 -19.45 -8.83
C GLN A 11 7.23 -18.13 -8.50
N THR A 12 7.89 -16.99 -8.78
CA THR A 12 7.28 -15.67 -8.56
C THR A 12 6.14 -15.44 -9.56
N PRO A 13 4.90 -15.20 -9.09
CA PRO A 13 3.79 -14.96 -9.99
C PRO A 13 3.99 -13.65 -10.76
N PRO A 14 3.66 -13.59 -12.06
CA PRO A 14 3.64 -12.31 -12.78
C PRO A 14 2.61 -11.37 -12.15
N SER A 15 2.86 -10.05 -12.25
CA SER A 15 1.91 -9.07 -11.73
C SER A 15 0.56 -9.17 -12.45
N PHE A 16 -0.44 -9.69 -11.77
CA PHE A 16 -1.79 -9.82 -12.28
C PHE A 16 -2.38 -8.45 -12.66
N ILE A 17 -2.15 -7.43 -11.82
CA ILE A 17 -2.60 -6.05 -12.10
C ILE A 17 -2.03 -5.52 -13.41
N ARG A 18 -0.75 -5.80 -13.73
CA ARG A 18 -0.15 -5.34 -14.99
C ARG A 18 -0.83 -5.96 -16.21
N GLY A 19 -1.24 -7.21 -16.12
CA GLY A 19 -2.03 -7.86 -17.17
C GLY A 19 -3.38 -7.14 -17.41
N ILE A 20 -4.09 -6.82 -16.33
CA ILE A 20 -5.36 -6.07 -16.39
C ILE A 20 -5.13 -4.65 -16.89
N LEU A 21 -4.12 -3.93 -16.37
CA LEU A 21 -3.83 -2.56 -16.81
C LEU A 21 -3.51 -2.51 -18.29
N LYS A 22 -2.76 -3.48 -18.82
CA LYS A 22 -2.50 -3.58 -20.24
C LYS A 22 -3.78 -3.80 -21.08
N ALA A 23 -4.72 -4.59 -20.56
CA ALA A 23 -6.03 -4.76 -21.20
C ALA A 23 -6.91 -3.49 -21.11
N ALA A 24 -6.66 -2.62 -20.15
CA ALA A 24 -7.37 -1.37 -19.89
C ALA A 24 -6.61 -0.12 -20.40
N GLU A 25 -5.52 -0.27 -21.19
CA GLU A 25 -4.73 0.85 -21.75
C GLU A 25 -5.47 1.65 -22.81
N SER A 26 -6.55 1.11 -23.37
CA SER A 26 -7.34 1.83 -24.39
C SER A 26 -8.10 2.98 -23.75
N GLU A 27 -8.00 4.19 -24.33
CA GLU A 27 -8.62 5.43 -23.84
C GLU A 27 -10.15 5.34 -23.69
N ASP A 28 -10.79 4.39 -24.36
CA ASP A 28 -12.23 4.16 -24.30
C ASP A 28 -12.65 3.21 -23.17
N VAL A 29 -11.70 2.69 -22.36
CA VAL A 29 -11.97 1.80 -21.22
C VAL A 29 -12.01 2.60 -19.93
N ILE A 30 -13.15 2.57 -19.23
CA ILE A 30 -13.26 3.09 -17.87
C ILE A 30 -12.57 2.10 -16.92
N SER A 31 -11.48 2.52 -16.31
CA SER A 31 -10.68 1.61 -15.47
C SER A 31 -10.79 1.93 -13.98
N PHE A 32 -11.35 0.99 -13.23
CA PHE A 32 -11.33 0.92 -11.76
C PHE A 32 -10.27 -0.06 -11.25
N ALA A 33 -9.37 -0.54 -12.13
CA ALA A 33 -8.41 -1.58 -11.78
C ALA A 33 -7.13 -1.04 -11.12
N GLY A 34 -6.61 0.08 -11.59
CA GLY A 34 -5.36 0.65 -11.10
C GLY A 34 -5.48 1.26 -9.70
N GLY A 35 -4.50 1.03 -8.83
CA GLY A 35 -4.36 1.78 -7.57
C GLY A 35 -3.69 3.14 -7.78
N LEU A 36 -4.19 3.92 -8.76
CA LEU A 36 -3.59 5.18 -9.19
C LEU A 36 -4.22 6.37 -8.46
N PRO A 37 -3.41 7.25 -7.86
CA PRO A 37 -3.89 8.56 -7.41
C PRO A 37 -4.43 9.39 -8.57
N ASN A 38 -5.35 10.30 -8.29
CA ASN A 38 -5.89 11.19 -9.31
C ASN A 38 -4.83 12.21 -9.76
N PRO A 39 -4.52 12.31 -11.07
CA PRO A 39 -3.54 13.28 -11.57
C PRO A 39 -3.88 14.75 -11.26
N ILE A 40 -5.16 15.08 -11.09
CA ILE A 40 -5.62 16.43 -10.72
C ILE A 40 -5.08 16.83 -9.35
N SER A 41 -4.82 15.86 -8.47
CA SER A 41 -4.28 16.11 -7.14
C SER A 41 -2.78 16.37 -7.10
N PHE A 42 -2.04 16.18 -8.21
CA PHE A 42 -0.59 16.38 -8.17
C PHE A 42 -0.21 17.86 -8.10
N PRO A 43 0.67 18.28 -7.17
CA PRO A 43 1.05 19.67 -6.98
C PRO A 43 2.12 20.11 -8.00
N GLN A 44 1.78 20.07 -9.30
CA GLN A 44 2.73 20.22 -10.41
C GLN A 44 3.53 21.52 -10.34
N GLU A 45 2.86 22.67 -10.15
CA GLU A 45 3.53 23.98 -10.11
C GLU A 45 4.46 24.10 -8.90
N ALA A 46 4.00 23.68 -7.71
CA ALA A 46 4.82 23.71 -6.51
C ALA A 46 6.03 22.76 -6.60
N LEU A 47 5.88 21.61 -7.24
CA LEU A 47 7.01 20.69 -7.49
C LEU A 47 8.00 21.29 -8.49
N LYS A 48 7.52 21.98 -9.54
CA LYS A 48 8.40 22.69 -10.49
C LYS A 48 9.21 23.77 -9.80
N GLU A 49 8.57 24.61 -8.99
CA GLU A 49 9.25 25.64 -8.19
C GLU A 49 10.30 25.01 -7.25
N SER A 50 9.98 23.88 -6.62
CA SER A 50 10.92 23.14 -5.77
C SER A 50 12.13 22.62 -6.56
N MET A 51 11.91 22.10 -7.77
CA MET A 51 13.01 21.66 -8.65
C MET A 51 13.94 22.83 -9.02
N ASP A 52 13.37 23.98 -9.36
CA ASP A 52 14.14 25.17 -9.71
C ASP A 52 14.97 25.68 -8.51
N ARG A 53 14.39 25.78 -7.31
CA ARG A 53 15.11 26.14 -6.07
C ARG A 53 16.22 25.15 -5.76
N VAL A 54 15.94 23.85 -5.81
CA VAL A 54 16.88 22.79 -5.49
C VAL A 54 18.12 22.83 -6.39
N VAL A 55 17.94 23.04 -7.70
CA VAL A 55 19.07 23.15 -8.64
C VAL A 55 19.84 24.44 -8.39
N THR A 56 19.15 25.54 -8.09
CA THR A 56 19.78 26.86 -7.85
C THR A 56 20.59 26.85 -6.57
N ASP A 57 20.04 26.35 -5.47
CA ASP A 57 20.61 26.49 -4.12
C ASP A 57 21.67 25.43 -3.82
N TYR A 58 21.49 24.22 -4.35
CA TYR A 58 22.37 23.08 -4.07
C TYR A 58 23.31 22.71 -5.23
N GLY A 59 23.06 23.21 -6.44
CA GLY A 59 23.89 23.04 -7.61
C GLY A 59 24.22 21.57 -7.91
N SER A 60 25.52 21.27 -8.08
CA SER A 60 25.98 19.92 -8.43
C SER A 60 25.72 18.86 -7.34
N ARG A 61 25.47 19.26 -6.10
CA ARG A 61 25.25 18.31 -4.98
C ARG A 61 24.06 17.40 -5.22
N VAL A 62 23.00 17.90 -5.85
CA VAL A 62 21.77 17.14 -6.09
C VAL A 62 21.92 16.07 -7.18
N PHE A 63 23.03 16.12 -7.94
CA PHE A 63 23.37 15.16 -8.99
C PHE A 63 24.47 14.18 -8.59
N GLN A 64 24.99 14.28 -7.36
CA GLN A 64 26.07 13.43 -6.84
C GLN A 64 25.49 12.24 -6.06
N TYR A 65 26.28 11.20 -5.86
CA TYR A 65 25.98 10.12 -4.94
C TYR A 65 25.75 10.61 -3.51
N SER A 66 24.94 9.87 -2.75
CA SER A 66 24.56 10.20 -1.38
C SER A 66 24.61 8.97 -0.46
N THR A 67 24.17 9.14 0.78
CA THR A 67 24.11 8.06 1.77
C THR A 67 22.98 7.07 1.46
N THR A 68 23.17 5.82 1.80
CA THR A 68 22.20 4.74 1.58
C THR A 68 20.90 4.98 2.35
N ALA A 69 20.99 5.49 3.58
CA ALA A 69 19.82 5.83 4.39
C ALA A 69 18.99 6.99 3.80
N GLY A 70 19.57 7.81 2.92
CA GLY A 70 18.91 8.92 2.26
C GLY A 70 19.23 10.28 2.88
N LEU A 71 18.68 11.33 2.29
CA LEU A 71 18.89 12.74 2.64
C LEU A 71 18.52 12.99 4.11
N LEU A 72 19.47 13.48 4.90
CA LEU A 72 19.26 13.73 6.34
C LEU A 72 18.10 14.68 6.59
N SER A 73 18.04 15.80 5.87
CA SER A 73 16.96 16.79 6.05
C SER A 73 15.56 16.23 5.78
N LEU A 74 15.43 15.29 4.83
CA LEU A 74 14.16 14.60 4.59
C LEU A 74 13.83 13.64 5.73
N ARG A 75 14.83 12.92 6.28
CA ARG A 75 14.67 12.03 7.43
C ARG A 75 14.30 12.82 8.70
N GLU A 76 14.92 13.99 8.92
CA GLU A 76 14.58 14.92 10.00
C GLU A 76 13.11 15.38 9.89
N TYR A 77 12.67 15.79 8.71
CA TYR A 77 11.27 16.16 8.46
C TYR A 77 10.30 15.01 8.77
N ILE A 78 10.62 13.79 8.33
CA ILE A 78 9.77 12.61 8.60
C ILE A 78 9.74 12.33 10.11
N ALA A 79 10.88 12.32 10.79
CA ALA A 79 10.95 12.11 12.22
C ALA A 79 10.14 13.13 13.00
N GLU A 80 10.27 14.42 12.68
CA GLU A 80 9.51 15.50 13.30
C GLU A 80 8.00 15.32 13.06
N LYS A 81 7.60 14.99 11.82
CA LYS A 81 6.20 14.70 11.49
C LYS A 81 5.63 13.56 12.34
N TYR A 82 6.36 12.45 12.48
CA TYR A 82 5.90 11.30 13.25
C TYR A 82 5.84 11.59 14.74
N ARG A 83 6.78 12.33 15.31
CA ARG A 83 6.73 12.79 16.70
C ARG A 83 5.52 13.70 16.95
N ASN A 84 5.32 14.71 16.11
CA ASN A 84 4.31 15.74 16.34
C ASN A 84 2.89 15.29 16.06
N GLN A 85 2.67 14.53 14.97
CA GLN A 85 1.33 14.12 14.55
C GLN A 85 0.88 12.80 15.16
N TYR A 86 1.81 11.85 15.35
CA TYR A 86 1.47 10.50 15.76
C TYR A 86 2.02 10.12 17.14
N GLN A 87 2.80 11.01 17.74
CA GLN A 87 3.42 10.79 19.07
C GLN A 87 4.27 9.50 19.10
N LEU A 88 4.99 9.24 18.01
CA LEU A 88 5.97 8.17 17.92
C LEU A 88 7.37 8.71 18.21
N GLU A 89 8.10 8.05 19.09
CA GLU A 89 9.49 8.39 19.42
C GLU A 89 10.42 7.93 18.31
N VAL A 90 10.54 8.74 17.25
CA VAL A 90 11.34 8.44 16.05
C VAL A 90 12.47 9.45 15.90
N GLU A 91 13.69 8.95 15.71
CA GLU A 91 14.86 9.75 15.38
C GLU A 91 15.20 9.66 13.87
N PRO A 92 15.88 10.65 13.29
CA PRO A 92 16.26 10.61 11.87
C PRO A 92 17.06 9.36 11.50
N ASP A 93 17.86 8.83 12.43
CA ASP A 93 18.66 7.63 12.19
C ASP A 93 17.84 6.32 12.23
N ASP A 94 16.61 6.36 12.72
CA ASP A 94 15.69 5.23 12.63
C ASP A 94 15.08 5.07 11.22
N ILE A 95 15.31 6.05 10.33
CA ILE A 95 14.63 6.16 9.02
C ILE A 95 15.56 5.80 7.88
N ILE A 96 15.06 4.94 6.98
CA ILE A 96 15.71 4.63 5.69
C ILE A 96 14.76 5.04 4.56
N ILE A 97 15.21 5.95 3.69
CA ILE A 97 14.46 6.34 2.48
C ILE A 97 14.55 5.22 1.45
N THR A 98 13.40 4.86 0.87
CA THR A 98 13.29 3.79 -0.12
C THR A 98 12.70 4.29 -1.44
N THR A 99 12.89 3.51 -2.49
CA THR A 99 12.28 3.75 -3.81
C THR A 99 10.80 3.29 -3.80
N GLY A 100 9.99 3.97 -2.96
CA GLY A 100 8.63 3.62 -2.57
C GLY A 100 8.55 2.38 -1.67
N SER A 101 7.37 2.09 -1.13
CA SER A 101 7.15 0.92 -0.25
C SER A 101 7.48 -0.41 -0.94
N GLN A 102 7.40 -0.49 -2.27
CA GLN A 102 7.73 -1.73 -2.99
C GLN A 102 9.19 -2.16 -2.77
N GLN A 103 10.14 -1.21 -2.72
CA GLN A 103 11.52 -1.53 -2.37
C GLN A 103 11.64 -1.93 -0.89
N ALA A 104 10.89 -1.27 0.00
CA ALA A 104 10.88 -1.64 1.40
C ALA A 104 10.44 -3.11 1.60
N LEU A 105 9.38 -3.53 0.93
CA LEU A 105 8.91 -4.92 0.96
C LEU A 105 9.96 -5.90 0.42
N ASP A 106 10.61 -5.57 -0.69
CA ASP A 106 11.70 -6.41 -1.25
C ASP A 106 12.88 -6.55 -0.27
N LEU A 107 13.29 -5.45 0.38
CA LEU A 107 14.38 -5.45 1.35
C LEU A 107 14.01 -6.26 2.61
N ILE A 108 12.77 -6.14 3.11
CA ILE A 108 12.26 -6.94 4.22
C ILE A 108 12.30 -8.43 3.88
N GLY A 109 11.77 -8.79 2.70
CA GLY A 109 11.82 -10.18 2.23
C GLY A 109 13.25 -10.70 2.12
N LYS A 110 14.16 -9.90 1.55
CA LYS A 110 15.58 -10.24 1.38
C LYS A 110 16.33 -10.48 2.69
N VAL A 111 15.99 -9.72 3.74
CA VAL A 111 16.70 -9.77 5.02
C VAL A 111 16.08 -10.77 5.99
N LEU A 112 14.77 -10.99 5.94
CA LEU A 112 14.05 -11.76 6.94
C LEU A 112 13.59 -13.14 6.48
N ILE A 113 13.51 -13.42 5.17
CA ILE A 113 12.93 -14.66 4.66
C ILE A 113 14.01 -15.57 4.07
N ASP A 114 14.11 -16.78 4.60
CA ASP A 114 14.69 -17.94 3.93
C ASP A 114 13.60 -18.80 3.29
N GLU A 115 13.97 -19.63 2.27
CA GLU A 115 13.02 -20.53 1.59
C GLU A 115 12.32 -21.45 2.60
N GLY A 116 10.99 -21.39 2.64
CA GLY A 116 10.15 -22.20 3.53
C GLY A 116 9.81 -21.56 4.88
N ASP A 117 10.30 -20.36 5.16
CA ASP A 117 9.89 -19.63 6.37
C ASP A 117 8.42 -19.21 6.34
N ASN A 118 7.77 -19.22 7.49
CA ASN A 118 6.40 -18.75 7.62
C ASN A 118 6.33 -17.23 7.77
N ILE A 119 5.43 -16.60 7.03
CA ILE A 119 5.04 -15.19 7.20
C ILE A 119 3.53 -15.08 7.28
N ILE A 120 3.04 -14.17 8.12
CA ILE A 120 1.60 -13.90 8.24
C ILE A 120 1.23 -12.79 7.28
N MET A 121 0.11 -12.97 6.57
CA MET A 121 -0.53 -11.96 5.72
C MET A 121 -2.03 -11.93 5.96
N GLU A 122 -2.61 -10.74 5.82
CA GLU A 122 -4.07 -10.59 5.73
C GLU A 122 -4.63 -11.33 4.52
N GLU A 123 -5.84 -11.86 4.64
CA GLU A 123 -6.61 -12.41 3.51
C GLU A 123 -8.01 -11.77 3.44
N PRO A 124 -8.26 -11.00 2.37
CA PRO A 124 -7.42 -10.72 1.21
C PRO A 124 -6.25 -9.78 1.54
N GLY A 125 -5.07 -9.99 0.91
CA GLY A 125 -3.82 -9.28 1.17
C GLY A 125 -3.36 -8.38 0.01
N TYR A 126 -2.39 -7.50 0.28
CA TYR A 126 -1.85 -6.59 -0.72
C TYR A 126 -1.01 -7.32 -1.78
N LEU A 127 -1.41 -7.22 -3.06
CA LEU A 127 -0.73 -7.90 -4.17
C LEU A 127 0.75 -7.54 -4.33
N GLY A 128 1.12 -6.29 -4.03
CA GLY A 128 2.51 -5.85 -4.11
C GLY A 128 3.39 -6.55 -3.07
N ALA A 129 2.86 -6.78 -1.86
CA ALA A 129 3.55 -7.52 -0.81
C ALA A 129 3.61 -9.01 -1.15
N ILE A 130 2.50 -9.62 -1.57
CA ILE A 130 2.48 -11.03 -2.02
C ILE A 130 3.54 -11.25 -3.10
N GLN A 131 3.61 -10.39 -4.13
CA GLN A 131 4.58 -10.51 -5.20
C GLN A 131 6.03 -10.31 -4.72
N ALA A 132 6.27 -9.31 -3.85
CA ALA A 132 7.61 -9.06 -3.33
C ALA A 132 8.13 -10.23 -2.49
N PHE A 133 7.33 -10.73 -1.56
CA PHE A 133 7.72 -11.81 -0.68
C PHE A 133 7.80 -13.16 -1.39
N SER A 134 6.96 -13.43 -2.39
CA SER A 134 7.01 -14.66 -3.19
C SER A 134 8.38 -14.92 -3.82
N GLN A 135 9.19 -13.88 -4.07
CA GLN A 135 10.55 -14.04 -4.59
C GLN A 135 11.48 -14.78 -3.61
N TYR A 136 11.14 -14.75 -2.31
CA TYR A 136 11.92 -15.41 -1.24
C TYR A 136 11.33 -16.74 -0.81
N GLN A 137 10.26 -17.20 -1.49
CA GLN A 137 9.67 -18.52 -1.34
C GLN A 137 9.19 -18.84 0.09
N PRO A 138 8.48 -17.93 0.80
CA PRO A 138 7.91 -18.23 2.11
C PRO A 138 6.70 -19.15 2.00
N HIS A 139 6.28 -19.69 3.13
CA HIS A 139 4.93 -20.15 3.35
C HIS A 139 4.07 -18.98 3.84
N PHE A 140 3.05 -18.63 3.06
CA PHE A 140 2.07 -17.62 3.46
C PHE A 140 1.06 -18.24 4.42
N CYS A 141 0.99 -17.70 5.63
CA CYS A 141 -0.04 -18.02 6.62
C CYS A 141 -1.11 -16.94 6.56
N GLY A 142 -2.20 -17.20 5.84
CA GLY A 142 -3.30 -16.27 5.68
C GLY A 142 -4.10 -16.11 6.96
N VAL A 143 -4.41 -14.87 7.34
CA VAL A 143 -5.32 -14.54 8.44
C VAL A 143 -6.49 -13.75 7.88
N THR A 144 -7.71 -14.26 8.08
CA THR A 144 -8.92 -13.65 7.56
C THR A 144 -9.09 -12.23 8.09
N LEU A 145 -9.31 -11.28 7.18
CA LEU A 145 -9.63 -9.90 7.51
C LEU A 145 -11.14 -9.76 7.68
N LEU A 146 -11.58 -9.49 8.90
CA LEU A 146 -12.95 -9.17 9.28
C LEU A 146 -13.25 -7.68 9.04
N GLU A 147 -14.48 -7.23 9.31
CA GLU A 147 -14.90 -5.85 9.06
C GLU A 147 -14.09 -4.80 9.83
N ASP A 148 -13.55 -5.17 10.99
CA ASP A 148 -12.83 -4.28 11.91
C ASP A 148 -11.35 -4.63 12.13
N GLY A 149 -10.80 -5.56 11.34
CA GLY A 149 -9.41 -6.02 11.43
C GLY A 149 -9.26 -7.54 11.35
N PRO A 150 -8.09 -8.10 11.66
CA PRO A 150 -7.85 -9.53 11.50
C PRO A 150 -8.64 -10.39 12.50
N ASP A 151 -8.90 -11.63 12.13
CA ASP A 151 -9.38 -12.64 13.06
C ASP A 151 -8.27 -12.95 14.08
N ILE A 152 -8.44 -12.44 15.30
CA ILE A 152 -7.43 -12.54 16.39
C ILE A 152 -7.22 -13.99 16.81
N SER A 153 -8.26 -14.83 16.78
CA SER A 153 -8.15 -16.24 17.15
C SER A 153 -7.30 -16.99 16.13
N GLN A 154 -7.55 -16.76 14.84
CA GLN A 154 -6.76 -17.33 13.75
C GLN A 154 -5.31 -16.82 13.78
N LEU A 155 -5.11 -15.52 14.03
CA LEU A 155 -3.77 -14.93 14.18
C LEU A 155 -2.99 -15.62 15.32
N GLU A 156 -3.61 -15.83 16.48
CA GLU A 156 -2.99 -16.50 17.60
C GLU A 156 -2.67 -17.97 17.29
N GLU A 157 -3.57 -18.69 16.61
CA GLU A 157 -3.32 -20.08 16.20
C GLU A 157 -2.09 -20.21 15.29
N VAL A 158 -1.91 -19.31 14.33
CA VAL A 158 -0.73 -19.30 13.46
C VAL A 158 0.53 -18.98 14.26
N LEU A 159 0.49 -17.97 15.13
CA LEU A 159 1.64 -17.60 15.95
C LEU A 159 2.06 -18.71 16.93
N LYS A 160 1.11 -19.49 17.48
CA LYS A 160 1.38 -20.65 18.34
C LYS A 160 2.16 -21.77 17.64
N GLN A 161 2.03 -21.92 16.31
CA GLN A 161 2.77 -22.92 15.56
C GLN A 161 4.28 -22.63 15.57
N GLY A 162 4.68 -21.38 15.83
CA GLY A 162 6.07 -20.95 15.84
C GLY A 162 6.67 -20.76 14.44
N ASN A 163 7.95 -20.38 14.40
CA ASN A 163 8.72 -20.15 13.15
C ASN A 163 8.11 -19.07 12.20
N VAL A 164 7.32 -18.14 12.75
CA VAL A 164 6.82 -16.99 11.99
C VAL A 164 7.86 -15.88 12.04
N LYS A 165 8.34 -15.44 10.88
CA LYS A 165 9.34 -14.37 10.77
C LYS A 165 8.74 -13.00 11.08
N PHE A 166 7.59 -12.72 10.47
CA PHE A 166 6.87 -11.47 10.69
C PHE A 166 5.39 -11.60 10.33
N ALA A 167 4.59 -10.67 10.85
CA ALA A 167 3.23 -10.42 10.43
C ALA A 167 3.17 -9.11 9.63
N TYR A 168 2.71 -9.17 8.36
CA TYR A 168 2.51 -8.00 7.50
C TYR A 168 1.05 -7.58 7.53
N VAL A 169 0.79 -6.31 7.85
CA VAL A 169 -0.56 -5.75 7.99
C VAL A 169 -0.66 -4.36 7.34
N VAL A 170 -1.87 -4.02 6.85
CA VAL A 170 -2.24 -2.70 6.33
C VAL A 170 -3.43 -2.17 7.11
N PRO A 171 -3.23 -1.58 8.30
CA PRO A 171 -4.33 -1.35 9.25
C PRO A 171 -5.23 -0.15 8.91
N ASN A 172 -4.86 0.68 7.93
CA ASN A 172 -5.62 1.87 7.55
C ASN A 172 -6.06 1.77 6.08
N PHE A 173 -7.39 1.74 5.84
CA PHE A 173 -7.97 1.75 4.49
C PHE A 173 -7.33 0.69 3.57
N GLN A 174 -7.22 -0.51 4.08
CA GLN A 174 -6.49 -1.64 3.53
C GLN A 174 -6.72 -1.85 2.03
N ASN A 175 -5.68 -2.22 1.32
CA ASN A 175 -5.75 -2.66 -0.06
C ASN A 175 -5.75 -4.21 -0.10
N PRO A 176 -6.89 -4.85 -0.51
CA PRO A 176 -7.93 -4.30 -1.41
C PRO A 176 -9.22 -3.81 -0.77
N THR A 177 -9.45 -4.02 0.52
CA THR A 177 -10.78 -3.97 1.13
C THR A 177 -11.30 -2.57 1.47
N GLY A 178 -10.42 -1.59 1.67
CA GLY A 178 -10.78 -0.29 2.21
C GLY A 178 -11.08 -0.30 3.71
N LEU A 179 -10.97 -1.43 4.38
CA LEU A 179 -11.24 -1.59 5.82
C LEU A 179 -10.15 -0.93 6.68
N THR A 180 -10.54 -0.54 7.89
CA THR A 180 -9.65 0.05 8.87
C THR A 180 -9.78 -0.70 10.19
N TYR A 181 -8.65 -1.05 10.81
CA TYR A 181 -8.64 -1.76 12.09
C TYR A 181 -9.22 -0.91 13.21
N SER A 182 -10.05 -1.52 14.05
CA SER A 182 -10.48 -0.93 15.31
C SER A 182 -9.31 -0.81 16.29
N GLU A 183 -9.44 0.08 17.27
CA GLU A 183 -8.43 0.23 18.33
C GLU A 183 -8.25 -1.07 19.13
N GLU A 184 -9.34 -1.84 19.33
CA GLU A 184 -9.29 -3.13 20.00
C GLU A 184 -8.45 -4.14 19.21
N LYS A 185 -8.64 -4.22 17.88
CA LYS A 185 -7.86 -5.11 17.01
C LYS A 185 -6.40 -4.71 16.94
N ARG A 186 -6.09 -3.41 16.88
CA ARG A 186 -4.72 -2.89 16.92
C ARG A 186 -4.01 -3.35 18.18
N LYS A 187 -4.64 -3.18 19.33
CA LYS A 187 -4.09 -3.63 20.62
C LYS A 187 -3.91 -5.14 20.66
N ALA A 188 -4.90 -5.91 20.23
CA ALA A 188 -4.82 -7.37 20.24
C ALA A 188 -3.70 -7.90 19.32
N VAL A 189 -3.49 -7.29 18.15
CA VAL A 189 -2.37 -7.62 17.26
C VAL A 189 -1.04 -7.36 17.95
N LEU A 190 -0.87 -6.17 18.56
CA LEU A 190 0.36 -5.83 19.28
C LEU A 190 0.65 -6.78 20.43
N ASP A 191 -0.35 -7.09 21.24
CA ASP A 191 -0.22 -8.01 22.37
C ASP A 191 0.23 -9.41 21.90
N LEU A 192 -0.30 -9.88 20.78
CA LEU A 192 0.06 -11.19 20.22
C LEU A 192 1.46 -11.20 19.62
N VAL A 193 1.85 -10.21 18.82
CA VAL A 193 3.20 -10.17 18.21
C VAL A 193 4.26 -10.07 19.28
N ARG A 194 4.02 -9.35 20.38
CA ARG A 194 4.90 -9.31 21.56
C ARG A 194 4.97 -10.65 22.29
N LYS A 195 3.81 -11.24 22.57
CA LYS A 195 3.72 -12.53 23.26
C LYS A 195 4.51 -13.63 22.56
N TYR A 196 4.48 -13.63 21.22
CA TYR A 196 5.13 -14.66 20.41
C TYR A 196 6.46 -14.21 19.78
N HIS A 197 6.97 -13.03 20.15
CA HIS A 197 8.23 -12.46 19.63
C HIS A 197 8.29 -12.41 18.10
N CYS A 198 7.18 -12.06 17.47
CA CYS A 198 7.04 -11.91 16.04
C CYS A 198 7.28 -10.45 15.63
N ILE A 199 8.01 -10.19 14.56
CA ILE A 199 8.18 -8.83 14.02
C ILE A 199 6.86 -8.39 13.40
N LEU A 200 6.41 -7.16 13.71
CA LEU A 200 5.29 -6.53 13.03
C LEU A 200 5.79 -5.68 11.86
N VAL A 201 5.31 -5.94 10.65
CA VAL A 201 5.49 -5.06 9.49
C VAL A 201 4.19 -4.33 9.24
N GLU A 202 4.12 -3.07 9.69
CA GLU A 202 2.95 -2.20 9.55
C GLU A 202 3.13 -1.30 8.34
N ASP A 203 2.33 -1.50 7.29
CA ASP A 203 2.38 -0.69 6.06
C ASP A 203 1.22 0.31 6.04
N ASP A 204 1.53 1.61 6.03
CA ASP A 204 0.52 2.66 6.07
C ASP A 204 0.62 3.65 4.89
N PRO A 205 0.22 3.24 3.69
CA PRO A 205 0.19 4.13 2.55
C PRO A 205 -1.04 5.05 2.51
N TYR A 206 -2.08 4.79 3.32
CA TYR A 206 -3.40 5.43 3.17
C TYR A 206 -3.89 6.16 4.41
N GLY A 207 -3.26 6.04 5.57
CA GLY A 207 -3.75 6.60 6.84
C GLY A 207 -4.02 8.11 6.80
N GLU A 208 -3.25 8.84 6.01
CA GLU A 208 -3.47 10.28 5.77
C GLU A 208 -4.67 10.59 4.86
N LEU A 209 -5.27 9.60 4.21
CA LEU A 209 -6.42 9.77 3.30
C LEU A 209 -7.78 9.57 3.99
N SER A 210 -7.87 9.70 5.30
CA SER A 210 -9.13 9.69 6.05
C SER A 210 -10.02 10.86 5.64
N PHE A 211 -11.26 10.61 5.24
CA PHE A 211 -12.21 11.65 4.83
C PHE A 211 -12.64 12.56 5.98
N SER A 212 -12.59 12.07 7.20
CA SER A 212 -12.86 12.88 8.40
C SER A 212 -11.69 13.74 8.82
N GLY A 213 -10.49 13.48 8.28
CA GLY A 213 -9.24 14.07 8.76
C GLY A 213 -8.75 13.48 10.08
N LYS A 214 -9.48 12.54 10.68
CA LYS A 214 -9.03 11.84 11.88
C LYS A 214 -7.80 11.00 11.52
N VAL A 215 -6.74 11.20 12.27
CA VAL A 215 -5.54 10.37 12.19
C VAL A 215 -5.80 9.10 13.00
N ASN A 216 -5.76 7.95 12.34
CA ASN A 216 -5.77 6.68 13.03
C ASN A 216 -4.40 6.45 13.65
N GLY A 217 -4.37 5.88 14.85
CA GLY A 217 -3.11 5.52 15.52
C GLY A 217 -2.38 4.40 14.78
N TYR A 218 -1.10 4.27 15.06
CA TYR A 218 -0.30 3.13 14.61
C TYR A 218 -0.34 2.01 15.66
N ILE A 219 -0.36 0.76 15.21
CA ILE A 219 -0.17 -0.42 16.08
C ILE A 219 1.21 -0.34 16.73
N SER A 220 2.21 0.05 15.94
CA SER A 220 3.60 0.22 16.37
C SER A 220 3.82 1.39 17.35
N LYS A 221 2.81 2.22 17.65
CA LYS A 221 2.97 3.34 18.60
C LYS A 221 3.52 2.89 19.94
N ASP A 222 2.99 1.81 20.47
CA ASP A 222 3.43 1.25 21.75
C ASP A 222 4.39 0.05 21.58
N GLY A 223 4.76 -0.31 20.36
CA GLY A 223 5.57 -1.48 19.98
C GLY A 223 6.57 -1.20 18.89
N LEU A 224 7.14 0.00 18.84
CA LEU A 224 8.02 0.41 17.76
C LEU A 224 9.33 -0.41 17.72
N GLU A 225 9.80 -0.89 18.87
CA GLU A 225 11.02 -1.72 18.97
C GLU A 225 10.87 -3.08 18.26
N GLU A 226 9.65 -3.64 18.24
CA GLU A 226 9.34 -4.92 17.61
C GLU A 226 8.74 -4.76 16.20
N SER A 227 8.82 -3.54 15.62
CA SER A 227 8.10 -3.22 14.41
C SER A 227 9.00 -2.63 13.33
N ILE A 228 8.57 -2.84 12.07
CA ILE A 228 9.01 -2.08 10.91
C ILE A 228 7.78 -1.33 10.40
N LEU A 229 7.81 0.01 10.49
CA LEU A 229 6.73 0.85 9.98
C LEU A 229 7.10 1.37 8.59
N LEU A 230 6.21 1.19 7.62
CA LEU A 230 6.38 1.65 6.25
C LEU A 230 5.51 2.87 5.96
N GLY A 231 6.08 3.85 5.28
CA GLY A 231 5.37 5.03 4.81
C GLY A 231 5.73 5.39 3.37
N THR A 232 4.87 6.17 2.72
CA THR A 232 5.08 6.58 1.33
C THR A 232 4.52 7.97 1.05
N PHE A 233 5.17 8.69 0.13
CA PHE A 233 4.66 9.95 -0.43
C PHE A 233 3.87 9.74 -1.74
N SER A 234 3.73 8.49 -2.18
CA SER A 234 3.05 8.17 -3.44
C SER A 234 1.56 8.53 -3.46
N LYS A 235 0.92 8.59 -2.29
CA LYS A 235 -0.53 8.86 -2.17
C LYS A 235 -0.84 10.27 -1.68
N THR A 236 0.15 10.95 -1.10
CA THR A 236 0.01 12.29 -0.50
C THR A 236 0.70 13.40 -1.29
N VAL A 237 1.66 13.05 -2.18
CA VAL A 237 2.31 14.02 -3.08
C VAL A 237 2.23 13.52 -4.52
N THR A 238 3.04 12.55 -4.90
CA THR A 238 3.00 11.96 -6.25
C THR A 238 3.70 10.60 -6.30
N PRO A 239 3.14 9.61 -7.01
CA PRO A 239 3.78 8.30 -7.14
C PRO A 239 5.02 8.32 -8.05
N GLY A 240 5.14 9.29 -8.96
CA GLY A 240 6.21 9.37 -9.95
C GLY A 240 7.60 9.60 -9.36
N MET A 241 7.71 10.27 -8.20
CA MET A 241 8.99 10.48 -7.51
C MET A 241 9.58 9.20 -6.92
N ARG A 242 8.79 8.15 -6.75
CA ARG A 242 9.21 6.86 -6.19
C ARG A 242 9.88 7.01 -4.82
N LEU A 243 9.27 7.75 -3.90
CA LEU A 243 9.76 7.94 -2.54
C LEU A 243 8.83 7.33 -1.49
N GLY A 244 9.41 6.52 -0.63
CA GLY A 244 8.86 5.95 0.58
C GLY A 244 9.95 5.85 1.63
N PHE A 245 9.63 5.28 2.77
CA PHE A 245 10.59 5.11 3.86
C PHE A 245 10.19 3.96 4.78
N MET A 246 11.17 3.49 5.53
CA MET A 246 10.98 2.57 6.67
C MET A 246 11.41 3.27 7.95
N ILE A 247 10.70 3.00 9.05
CA ILE A 247 11.10 3.37 10.41
C ILE A 247 11.41 2.06 11.14
N ILE A 248 12.64 1.92 11.66
CA ILE A 248 13.13 0.72 12.30
C ILE A 248 13.95 1.12 13.53
N LYS A 249 13.45 0.85 14.72
CA LYS A 249 14.15 1.18 16.00
C LYS A 249 15.27 0.21 16.28
N ASP A 250 15.08 -1.09 16.02
CA ASP A 250 16.13 -2.07 16.22
C ASP A 250 17.35 -1.76 15.34
N GLU A 251 18.44 -1.32 15.98
CA GLU A 251 19.67 -0.90 15.28
C GLU A 251 20.28 -2.04 14.47
N LYS A 252 20.23 -3.26 14.99
CA LYS A 252 20.82 -4.42 14.31
C LYS A 252 20.05 -4.77 13.04
N LEU A 253 18.72 -4.81 13.13
CA LEU A 253 17.86 -5.04 11.97
C LEU A 253 18.02 -3.92 10.94
N ARG A 254 18.00 -2.66 11.37
CA ARG A 254 18.20 -1.49 10.50
C ARG A 254 19.53 -1.57 9.76
N LYS A 255 20.59 -2.02 10.41
CA LYS A 255 21.91 -2.20 9.80
C LYS A 255 21.91 -3.27 8.70
N TYR A 256 21.22 -4.40 8.90
CA TYR A 256 21.06 -5.43 7.86
C TYR A 256 20.23 -4.93 6.69
N ILE A 257 19.13 -4.24 6.93
CA ILE A 257 18.30 -3.63 5.87
C ILE A 257 19.12 -2.61 5.07
N ASN A 258 19.89 -1.75 5.75
CA ASN A 258 20.74 -0.76 5.08
C ASN A 258 21.82 -1.43 4.23
N THR A 259 22.46 -2.50 4.72
CA THR A 259 23.43 -3.29 3.94
C THR A 259 22.80 -3.92 2.70
N ALA A 260 21.59 -4.48 2.85
CA ALA A 260 20.85 -5.06 1.72
C ALA A 260 20.45 -3.99 0.68
N LYS A 261 20.10 -2.79 1.15
CA LYS A 261 19.78 -1.65 0.29
C LYS A 261 21.02 -1.12 -0.45
N GLU A 262 22.14 -1.00 0.25
CA GLU A 262 23.42 -0.60 -0.37
C GLU A 262 23.80 -1.53 -1.53
N ALA A 263 23.63 -2.83 -1.33
CA ALA A 263 23.86 -3.83 -2.39
C ALA A 263 22.81 -3.82 -3.51
N ALA A 264 21.61 -3.26 -3.28
CA ALA A 264 20.52 -3.24 -4.25
C ALA A 264 20.55 -2.01 -5.18
N ASP A 265 20.71 -0.81 -4.60
CA ASP A 265 20.60 0.45 -5.36
C ASP A 265 21.56 1.56 -4.88
N LEU A 266 22.46 1.27 -3.94
CA LEU A 266 23.31 2.22 -3.21
C LEU A 266 22.47 3.21 -2.39
N HIS A 267 21.59 3.97 -3.02
CA HIS A 267 20.62 4.89 -2.42
C HIS A 267 19.47 5.17 -3.38
N SER A 268 18.31 5.52 -2.85
CA SER A 268 17.18 6.02 -3.64
C SER A 268 17.53 7.36 -4.29
N ASN A 269 16.87 7.70 -5.41
CA ASN A 269 17.15 8.90 -6.21
C ASN A 269 17.26 10.16 -5.34
N ILE A 270 18.46 10.75 -5.26
CA ILE A 270 18.75 11.87 -4.36
C ILE A 270 18.12 13.18 -4.85
N PHE A 271 18.01 13.40 -6.16
CA PHE A 271 17.36 14.58 -6.72
C PHE A 271 15.87 14.62 -6.31
N SER A 272 15.18 13.49 -6.42
CA SER A 272 13.77 13.38 -5.94
C SER A 272 13.65 13.66 -4.44
N GLN A 273 14.60 13.23 -3.63
CA GLN A 273 14.60 13.48 -2.19
C GLN A 273 14.77 14.97 -1.86
N TYR A 274 15.68 15.67 -2.54
CA TYR A 274 15.83 17.12 -2.41
C TYR A 274 14.57 17.86 -2.84
N CYS A 275 13.97 17.50 -3.99
CA CYS A 275 12.75 18.14 -4.49
C CYS A 275 11.56 17.92 -3.53
N LEU A 276 11.42 16.71 -3.00
CA LEU A 276 10.37 16.42 -2.03
C LEU A 276 10.58 17.18 -0.72
N TRP A 277 11.80 17.18 -0.20
CA TRP A 277 12.14 17.91 1.02
C TRP A 277 11.89 19.42 0.86
N ASP A 278 12.36 20.03 -0.22
CA ASP A 278 12.08 21.45 -0.53
C ASP A 278 10.56 21.71 -0.64
N TYR A 279 9.83 20.81 -1.30
CA TYR A 279 8.37 20.94 -1.41
C TYR A 279 7.69 20.96 -0.03
N VAL A 280 8.02 20.04 0.85
CA VAL A 280 7.33 19.90 2.14
C VAL A 280 7.69 21.00 3.15
N ILE A 281 8.85 21.65 3.02
CA ILE A 281 9.23 22.78 3.90
C ILE A 281 8.72 24.12 3.41
N HIS A 282 8.43 24.27 2.11
CA HIS A 282 7.93 25.53 1.53
C HIS A 282 6.41 25.50 1.28
N ASN A 283 5.75 24.37 1.42
CA ASN A 283 4.32 24.22 1.18
C ASN A 283 3.62 23.54 2.36
N ASP A 284 2.34 23.88 2.55
CA ASP A 284 1.48 23.23 3.54
C ASP A 284 0.99 21.89 3.01
N LEU A 285 1.71 20.82 3.35
CA LEU A 285 1.35 19.46 2.96
C LEU A 285 0.00 19.03 3.51
N GLN A 286 -0.39 19.47 4.73
CA GLN A 286 -1.68 19.10 5.31
C GLN A 286 -2.85 19.73 4.54
N LYS A 287 -2.71 21.00 4.12
CA LYS A 287 -3.68 21.66 3.25
C LYS A 287 -3.79 20.99 1.89
N HIS A 288 -2.68 20.50 1.35
CA HIS A 288 -2.67 19.71 0.11
C HIS A 288 -3.40 18.38 0.30
N ILE A 289 -3.11 17.62 1.35
CA ILE A 289 -3.77 16.36 1.68
C ILE A 289 -5.27 16.57 1.90
N GLN A 290 -5.69 17.67 2.51
CA GLN A 290 -7.12 18.00 2.69
C GLN A 290 -7.86 18.08 1.34
N LYS A 291 -7.26 18.69 0.31
CA LYS A 291 -7.84 18.73 -1.04
C LYS A 291 -7.98 17.33 -1.65
N ILE A 292 -7.00 16.45 -1.42
CA ILE A 292 -7.07 15.05 -1.86
C ILE A 292 -8.22 14.33 -1.16
N ARG A 293 -8.36 14.50 0.16
CA ARG A 293 -9.44 13.90 0.96
C ARG A 293 -10.83 14.31 0.45
N GLU A 294 -11.02 15.60 0.17
CA GLU A 294 -12.28 16.13 -0.35
C GLU A 294 -12.61 15.52 -1.73
N LEU A 295 -11.65 15.51 -2.64
CA LEU A 295 -11.80 14.90 -3.96
C LEU A 295 -12.18 13.41 -3.86
N TYR A 296 -11.42 12.65 -3.07
CA TYR A 296 -11.63 11.20 -2.94
C TYR A 296 -12.92 10.86 -2.20
N LYS A 297 -13.32 11.67 -1.23
CA LYS A 297 -14.62 11.54 -0.55
C LYS A 297 -15.79 11.65 -1.54
N GLU A 298 -15.78 12.65 -2.42
CA GLU A 298 -16.81 12.81 -3.43
C GLU A 298 -16.84 11.64 -4.42
N GLN A 299 -15.67 11.18 -4.89
CA GLN A 299 -15.58 10.04 -5.81
C GLN A 299 -16.05 8.73 -5.14
N CYS A 300 -15.67 8.48 -3.90
CA CYS A 300 -16.12 7.33 -3.12
C CYS A 300 -17.64 7.33 -2.95
N GLN A 301 -18.22 8.45 -2.54
CA GLN A 301 -19.68 8.59 -2.39
C GLN A 301 -20.43 8.40 -3.70
N THR A 302 -19.88 8.91 -4.82
CA THR A 302 -20.44 8.71 -6.15
C THR A 302 -20.44 7.22 -6.52
N MET A 303 -19.34 6.51 -6.28
CA MET A 303 -19.25 5.07 -6.56
C MET A 303 -20.22 4.27 -5.71
N ILE A 304 -20.29 4.53 -4.40
CA ILE A 304 -21.21 3.86 -3.48
C ILE A 304 -22.66 4.04 -3.96
N LYS A 305 -23.07 5.29 -4.25
CA LYS A 305 -24.43 5.59 -4.74
C LYS A 305 -24.74 4.90 -6.07
N ALA A 306 -23.78 4.85 -6.99
CA ALA A 306 -23.95 4.16 -8.25
C ALA A 306 -24.10 2.63 -8.03
N MET A 307 -23.30 2.04 -7.13
CA MET A 307 -23.42 0.62 -6.78
C MET A 307 -24.78 0.32 -6.15
N GLU A 308 -25.28 1.15 -5.22
CA GLU A 308 -26.61 1.03 -4.63
C GLU A 308 -27.74 1.10 -5.69
N THR A 309 -27.50 1.84 -6.76
CA THR A 309 -28.50 2.04 -7.82
C THR A 309 -28.50 0.91 -8.84
N TYR A 310 -27.34 0.39 -9.21
CA TYR A 310 -27.19 -0.49 -10.38
C TYR A 310 -26.81 -1.93 -10.05
N PHE A 311 -26.29 -2.21 -8.85
CA PHE A 311 -25.95 -3.58 -8.48
C PHE A 311 -27.16 -4.29 -7.86
N PRO A 312 -27.28 -5.61 -8.06
CA PRO A 312 -28.28 -6.43 -7.35
C PRO A 312 -28.14 -6.32 -5.82
N ALA A 313 -29.24 -6.45 -5.11
CA ALA A 313 -29.27 -6.36 -3.64
C ALA A 313 -28.41 -7.41 -2.93
N GLU A 314 -28.14 -8.52 -3.61
CA GLU A 314 -27.31 -9.63 -3.12
C GLU A 314 -25.79 -9.32 -3.18
N VAL A 315 -25.39 -8.29 -3.92
CA VAL A 315 -23.99 -7.85 -3.94
C VAL A 315 -23.71 -6.97 -2.74
N THR A 316 -22.81 -7.41 -1.88
CA THR A 316 -22.37 -6.62 -0.74
C THR A 316 -21.06 -5.90 -1.04
N PHE A 317 -20.79 -4.78 -0.37
CA PHE A 317 -19.54 -4.04 -0.56
C PHE A 317 -19.18 -3.19 0.65
N THR A 318 -17.86 -2.92 0.80
CA THR A 318 -17.33 -2.08 1.88
C THR A 318 -17.68 -0.61 1.65
N ARG A 319 -17.77 0.16 2.75
CA ARG A 319 -18.06 1.61 2.74
C ARG A 319 -16.95 2.35 3.50
N PRO A 320 -15.79 2.56 2.84
CA PRO A 320 -14.64 3.12 3.52
C PRO A 320 -14.81 4.60 3.83
N ASP A 321 -14.22 5.03 4.97
CA ASP A 321 -14.11 6.44 5.36
C ASP A 321 -12.78 7.09 4.91
N GLY A 322 -12.11 6.51 3.90
CA GLY A 322 -10.83 6.97 3.39
C GLY A 322 -10.21 6.00 2.39
N GLY A 323 -8.94 6.23 2.08
CA GLY A 323 -8.19 5.36 1.17
C GLY A 323 -8.58 5.54 -0.29
N MET A 324 -8.61 4.42 -1.04
CA MET A 324 -8.72 4.45 -2.50
C MET A 324 -9.62 3.37 -3.10
N PHE A 325 -10.14 2.41 -2.29
CA PHE A 325 -10.75 1.19 -2.79
C PHE A 325 -12.07 0.86 -2.13
N ILE A 326 -12.96 0.26 -2.92
CA ILE A 326 -14.13 -0.47 -2.45
C ILE A 326 -13.94 -1.93 -2.81
N TRP A 327 -14.28 -2.82 -1.88
CA TRP A 327 -14.29 -4.26 -2.05
C TRP A 327 -15.72 -4.76 -2.13
N ALA A 328 -16.06 -5.41 -3.24
CA ALA A 328 -17.40 -5.95 -3.43
C ALA A 328 -17.37 -7.48 -3.48
N THR A 329 -18.39 -8.10 -2.91
CA THR A 329 -18.62 -9.54 -2.88
C THR A 329 -19.86 -9.87 -3.68
N LEU A 330 -19.70 -10.71 -4.69
CA LEU A 330 -20.76 -11.23 -5.55
C LEU A 330 -21.54 -12.33 -4.83
N PRO A 331 -22.77 -12.61 -5.23
CA PRO A 331 -23.53 -13.77 -4.73
C PRO A 331 -22.72 -15.06 -4.82
N GLU A 332 -23.00 -15.98 -3.91
CA GLU A 332 -22.38 -17.30 -3.90
C GLU A 332 -22.55 -18.03 -5.25
N GLY A 333 -21.50 -18.68 -5.72
CA GLY A 333 -21.47 -19.37 -7.00
C GLY A 333 -21.19 -18.48 -8.23
N GLN A 334 -21.07 -17.17 -8.07
CA GLN A 334 -20.63 -16.27 -9.14
C GLN A 334 -19.13 -16.09 -9.11
N SER A 335 -18.51 -15.96 -10.31
CA SER A 335 -17.08 -15.73 -10.49
C SER A 335 -16.82 -14.27 -10.85
N ALA A 336 -16.00 -13.57 -10.06
CA ALA A 336 -15.57 -12.21 -10.38
C ALA A 336 -14.70 -12.17 -11.64
N LYS A 337 -13.95 -13.25 -11.93
CA LYS A 337 -13.16 -13.39 -13.15
C LYS A 337 -14.04 -13.47 -14.37
N ASP A 338 -15.13 -14.27 -14.35
CA ASP A 338 -16.08 -14.37 -15.47
C ASP A 338 -16.82 -13.04 -15.68
N LEU A 339 -17.14 -12.33 -14.59
CA LEU A 339 -17.71 -10.99 -14.65
C LEU A 339 -16.72 -10.01 -15.30
N PHE A 340 -15.44 -10.07 -14.95
CA PHE A 340 -14.39 -9.25 -15.56
C PHE A 340 -14.29 -9.48 -17.08
N ASP A 341 -14.31 -10.74 -17.54
CA ASP A 341 -14.26 -11.08 -18.97
C ASP A 341 -15.46 -10.53 -19.77
N LYS A 342 -16.61 -10.35 -19.12
CA LYS A 342 -17.77 -9.66 -19.69
C LYS A 342 -17.59 -8.13 -19.62
N ALA A 343 -17.10 -7.61 -18.52
CA ALA A 343 -16.95 -6.17 -18.25
C ALA A 343 -15.95 -5.52 -19.22
N ILE A 344 -14.82 -6.16 -19.50
CA ILE A 344 -13.82 -5.61 -20.44
C ILE A 344 -14.39 -5.47 -21.88
N LYS A 345 -15.28 -6.35 -22.29
CA LYS A 345 -16.02 -6.24 -23.59
C LYS A 345 -16.99 -5.06 -23.58
N LYS A 346 -17.42 -4.62 -22.40
CA LYS A 346 -18.25 -3.42 -22.21
C LYS A 346 -17.42 -2.17 -21.87
N LYS A 347 -16.09 -2.23 -22.09
CA LYS A 347 -15.17 -1.11 -21.88
C LYS A 347 -15.16 -0.62 -20.44
N VAL A 348 -15.18 -1.55 -19.47
CA VAL A 348 -14.95 -1.26 -18.06
C VAL A 348 -14.08 -2.35 -17.45
N ALA A 349 -13.14 -1.94 -16.58
CA ALA A 349 -12.18 -2.84 -15.93
C ALA A 349 -12.16 -2.65 -14.43
N PHE A 350 -12.04 -3.76 -13.68
CA PHE A 350 -11.81 -3.83 -12.23
C PHE A 350 -10.79 -4.93 -11.93
N VAL A 351 -10.47 -5.23 -10.68
CA VAL A 351 -9.59 -6.34 -10.34
C VAL A 351 -10.41 -7.45 -9.68
N PRO A 352 -10.52 -8.66 -10.29
CA PRO A 352 -11.07 -9.84 -9.62
C PRO A 352 -10.32 -10.18 -8.34
N GLY A 353 -10.99 -10.81 -7.39
CA GLY A 353 -10.47 -11.03 -6.05
C GLY A 353 -9.44 -12.15 -5.92
N ASP A 354 -9.45 -13.11 -6.84
CA ASP A 354 -8.60 -14.31 -6.76
C ASP A 354 -7.13 -14.05 -6.37
N PRO A 355 -6.41 -13.10 -7.00
CA PRO A 355 -4.98 -12.91 -6.73
C PRO A 355 -4.67 -12.29 -5.37
N PHE A 356 -5.67 -11.76 -4.64
CA PHE A 356 -5.47 -11.21 -3.29
C PHE A 356 -5.44 -12.28 -2.19
N TYR A 357 -5.64 -13.55 -2.57
CA TYR A 357 -5.55 -14.70 -1.67
C TYR A 357 -4.30 -15.53 -1.99
N THR A 358 -3.58 -15.90 -0.94
CA THR A 358 -2.27 -16.58 -1.10
C THR A 358 -2.41 -18.08 -1.34
N ASP A 359 -3.58 -18.66 -1.06
CA ASP A 359 -3.90 -20.09 -1.25
C ASP A 359 -4.41 -20.43 -2.65
N GLY A 360 -4.55 -19.44 -3.54
CA GLY A 360 -4.98 -19.64 -4.93
C GLY A 360 -6.46 -19.99 -5.10
N ARG A 361 -7.28 -19.71 -4.07
CA ARG A 361 -8.75 -19.92 -4.17
C ARG A 361 -9.38 -19.07 -5.26
N ALA A 362 -10.42 -19.60 -5.91
CA ALA A 362 -11.32 -18.79 -6.71
C ALA A 362 -12.16 -17.91 -5.80
N ALA A 363 -12.29 -16.63 -6.14
CA ALA A 363 -13.02 -15.67 -5.31
C ALA A 363 -14.23 -15.08 -6.07
N ASN A 364 -15.32 -14.86 -5.33
CA ASN A 364 -16.48 -14.12 -5.80
C ASN A 364 -16.40 -12.63 -5.44
N THR A 365 -15.19 -12.10 -5.31
CA THR A 365 -14.92 -10.73 -4.85
C THR A 365 -14.22 -9.91 -5.91
N MET A 366 -14.34 -8.58 -5.83
CA MET A 366 -13.65 -7.66 -6.73
C MET A 366 -13.25 -6.37 -6.04
N ARG A 367 -12.09 -5.80 -6.46
CA ARG A 367 -11.62 -4.49 -6.03
C ARG A 367 -11.95 -3.43 -7.06
N LEU A 368 -12.51 -2.32 -6.60
CA LEU A 368 -12.83 -1.13 -7.37
C LEU A 368 -12.05 0.07 -6.82
N ASN A 369 -11.24 0.71 -7.67
CA ASN A 369 -10.61 1.99 -7.35
C ASN A 369 -11.52 3.14 -7.77
N TYR A 370 -11.80 4.06 -6.83
CA TYR A 370 -12.65 5.23 -7.11
C TYR A 370 -11.86 6.51 -7.39
N THR A 371 -10.54 6.53 -7.20
CA THR A 371 -9.77 7.78 -7.16
C THR A 371 -9.34 8.32 -8.50
N ASN A 372 -9.28 7.49 -9.57
CA ASN A 372 -8.69 7.87 -10.86
C ASN A 372 -9.72 8.15 -11.96
N ALA A 373 -11.01 8.15 -11.67
CA ALA A 373 -12.07 8.39 -12.66
C ALA A 373 -12.89 9.63 -12.29
N SER A 374 -13.44 10.34 -13.30
CA SER A 374 -14.41 11.41 -13.03
C SER A 374 -15.72 10.83 -12.46
N LYS A 375 -16.57 11.69 -11.88
CA LYS A 375 -17.87 11.25 -11.34
C LYS A 375 -18.75 10.61 -12.41
N GLU A 376 -18.76 11.18 -13.60
CA GLU A 376 -19.50 10.68 -14.77
C GLU A 376 -18.96 9.32 -15.23
N MET A 377 -17.65 9.16 -15.26
CA MET A 377 -17.01 7.88 -15.56
C MET A 377 -17.31 6.83 -14.49
N ILE A 378 -17.33 7.21 -13.21
CA ILE A 378 -17.68 6.31 -12.11
C ILE A 378 -19.11 5.81 -12.28
N GLU A 379 -20.09 6.71 -12.46
CA GLU A 379 -21.49 6.36 -12.62
C GLU A 379 -21.71 5.46 -13.83
N GLU A 380 -21.16 5.84 -15.01
CA GLU A 380 -21.28 5.07 -16.25
C GLU A 380 -20.58 3.69 -16.12
N GLY A 381 -19.38 3.63 -15.55
CA GLY A 381 -18.64 2.37 -15.40
C GLY A 381 -19.39 1.40 -14.47
N ILE A 382 -19.90 1.87 -13.33
CA ILE A 382 -20.67 1.04 -12.40
C ILE A 382 -21.99 0.60 -13.05
N ARG A 383 -22.68 1.48 -13.80
CA ARG A 383 -23.88 1.11 -14.57
C ARG A 383 -23.58 0.00 -15.59
N ARG A 384 -22.43 0.07 -16.29
CA ARG A 384 -22.04 -1.01 -17.24
C ARG A 384 -21.80 -2.33 -16.52
N ILE A 385 -21.17 -2.33 -15.35
CA ILE A 385 -20.97 -3.54 -14.55
C ILE A 385 -22.32 -4.07 -14.06
N GLY A 386 -23.19 -3.21 -13.52
CA GLY A 386 -24.52 -3.57 -13.05
C GLY A 386 -25.40 -4.26 -14.10
N ASN A 387 -25.27 -3.88 -15.36
CA ASN A 387 -26.00 -4.50 -16.48
C ASN A 387 -25.45 -5.90 -16.88
N LEU A 388 -24.45 -6.42 -16.20
CA LEU A 388 -23.84 -7.73 -16.49
C LEU A 388 -24.28 -8.83 -15.51
N PHE A 389 -24.91 -8.45 -14.41
CA PHE A 389 -25.55 -9.34 -13.48
C PHE A 389 -26.88 -9.84 -14.05
#